data_993f1857d817eeb89ce5b1b0b7e1287a
#
_entry.id   993f1857d817eeb89ce5b1b0b7e1287a
#
_cell.length_a   1.000
_cell.length_b   1.000
_cell.length_c   1.000
_cell.angle_alpha   90.00
_cell.angle_beta   90.00
_cell.angle_gamma   90.00
#
_symmetry.space_group_name_H-M   'P 1'
#
loop_
_entity.id
_entity.type
_entity.pdbx_description
1 polymer ?
#
loop_
_entity_poly.entity_id
_entity_poly.type
_entity_poly.pdbx_seq_one_letter_code
_entity_poly.pdbx_strand_id
1 'polypeptide(L)'
;MNLNDKLIIAVDFDGTIVEDTYPKIGKPIIFAFETLKKLQEEGHRLILWTYRNGDKLDEAITFCENKGVFFYAVNSSFPEEQFNENTSRKIHADLFIDDRNIGGFIGWGEIYQMLIAPKDILPQENNKKKHFLNLFK
;
A
#
# COMPACT_ATOMS: atom_id res chain seq x y z
N MET A 1 -6.75 -1.11 15.72
CA MET A 1 -5.46 -0.83 15.05
C MET A 1 -4.78 0.36 15.72
N ASN A 2 -3.53 0.22 16.06
CA ASN A 2 -2.72 1.28 16.66
C ASN A 2 -1.83 1.91 15.56
N LEU A 3 -1.85 3.24 15.44
CA LEU A 3 -1.05 3.95 14.43
C LEU A 3 0.47 3.80 14.65
N ASN A 4 0.89 3.41 15.86
CA ASN A 4 2.30 3.17 16.15
C ASN A 4 2.76 1.75 15.77
N ASP A 5 1.84 0.87 15.45
CA ASP A 5 2.17 -0.49 15.03
C ASP A 5 2.74 -0.49 13.63
N LYS A 6 3.65 -1.43 13.37
CA LYS A 6 4.14 -1.66 12.02
C LYS A 6 3.12 -2.50 11.28
N LEU A 7 2.63 -1.98 10.17
CA LEU A 7 1.55 -2.58 9.40
C LEU A 7 2.09 -3.34 8.19
N ILE A 8 1.33 -4.33 7.78
CA ILE A 8 1.50 -4.99 6.48
C ILE A 8 0.44 -4.41 5.56
N ILE A 9 0.87 -3.72 4.51
CA ILE A 9 0.00 -2.96 3.62
C ILE A 9 0.10 -3.53 2.20
N ALA A 10 -1.00 -4.03 1.70
CA ALA A 10 -1.09 -4.52 0.32
C ALA A 10 -1.50 -3.37 -0.58
N VAL A 11 -0.76 -3.18 -1.68
CA VAL A 11 -0.94 -2.05 -2.58
C VAL A 11 -1.12 -2.55 -4.00
N ASP A 12 -2.21 -2.16 -4.64
CA ASP A 12 -2.45 -2.40 -6.05
C ASP A 12 -1.52 -1.54 -6.92
N PHE A 13 -1.30 -1.92 -8.17
CA PHE A 13 -0.39 -1.22 -9.06
C PHE A 13 -1.13 -0.35 -10.08
N ASP A 14 -1.77 -0.99 -11.09
CA ASP A 14 -2.44 -0.25 -12.16
C ASP A 14 -3.70 0.44 -11.64
N GLY A 15 -3.77 1.75 -11.79
CA GLY A 15 -4.87 2.56 -11.27
C GLY A 15 -4.66 3.04 -9.84
N THR A 16 -3.63 2.58 -9.15
CA THR A 16 -3.35 2.95 -7.75
C THR A 16 -1.99 3.61 -7.60
N ILE A 17 -0.91 2.94 -7.99
CA ILE A 17 0.45 3.54 -7.97
C ILE A 17 0.70 4.33 -9.25
N VAL A 18 0.25 3.79 -10.38
CA VAL A 18 0.38 4.43 -11.70
C VAL A 18 -1.00 4.48 -12.35
N GLU A 19 -1.16 5.38 -13.33
CA GLU A 19 -2.36 5.41 -14.16
C GLU A 19 -2.52 4.06 -14.86
N ASP A 20 -3.76 3.60 -15.02
CA ASP A 20 -4.04 2.29 -15.61
C ASP A 20 -3.92 2.37 -17.13
N THR A 21 -2.79 1.95 -17.65
CA THR A 21 -2.53 1.84 -19.09
C THR A 21 -2.05 0.44 -19.44
N TYR A 22 -2.47 -0.55 -18.64
CA TYR A 22 -2.06 -1.94 -18.81
C TYR A 22 -2.16 -2.38 -20.29
N PRO A 23 -1.18 -3.08 -20.87
CA PRO A 23 -0.01 -3.68 -20.20
C PRO A 23 1.19 -2.73 -19.99
N LYS A 24 1.13 -1.53 -20.55
CA LYS A 24 2.19 -0.53 -20.34
C LYS A 24 2.11 0.02 -18.93
N ILE A 25 3.23 0.51 -18.43
CA ILE A 25 3.26 1.19 -17.13
C ILE A 25 2.89 2.65 -17.35
N GLY A 26 1.83 3.09 -16.70
CA GLY A 26 1.35 4.46 -16.78
C GLY A 26 2.18 5.43 -15.94
N LYS A 27 1.80 6.69 -15.97
CA LYS A 27 2.46 7.73 -15.16
C LYS A 27 2.17 7.48 -13.69
N PRO A 28 3.14 7.74 -12.80
CA PRO A 28 2.88 7.69 -11.36
C PRO A 28 1.73 8.61 -10.97
N ILE A 29 0.84 8.10 -10.13
CA ILE A 29 -0.22 8.91 -9.57
C ILE A 29 0.39 9.85 -8.54
N ILE A 30 -0.12 11.07 -8.47
CA ILE A 30 0.43 12.11 -7.61
C ILE A 30 0.54 11.63 -6.15
N PHE A 31 1.68 11.87 -5.54
CA PHE A 31 2.05 11.48 -4.17
C PHE A 31 2.18 9.99 -3.90
N ALA A 32 2.02 9.11 -4.91
CA ALA A 32 2.11 7.67 -4.69
C ALA A 32 3.47 7.26 -4.13
N PHE A 33 4.54 7.58 -4.83
CA PHE A 33 5.88 7.16 -4.41
C PHE A 33 6.37 7.87 -3.17
N GLU A 34 6.03 9.14 -3.00
CA GLU A 34 6.37 9.90 -1.79
C GLU A 34 5.76 9.22 -0.56
N THR A 35 4.49 8.83 -0.66
CA THR A 35 3.77 8.17 0.44
C THR A 35 4.32 6.77 0.70
N LEU A 36 4.52 5.98 -0.37
CA LEU A 36 5.03 4.61 -0.23
C LEU A 36 6.43 4.58 0.39
N LYS A 37 7.31 5.49 -0.04
CA LYS A 37 8.65 5.59 0.53
C LYS A 37 8.59 5.95 2.01
N LYS A 38 7.71 6.87 2.37
CA LYS A 38 7.55 7.28 3.77
C LYS A 38 7.03 6.14 4.63
N LEU A 39 6.05 5.40 4.15
CA LEU A 39 5.54 4.21 4.85
C LEU A 39 6.66 3.19 5.06
N GLN A 40 7.46 2.96 4.03
CA GLN A 40 8.59 2.04 4.09
C GLN A 40 9.63 2.50 5.12
N GLU A 41 9.97 3.79 5.11
CA GLU A 41 10.90 4.39 6.06
C GLU A 41 10.43 4.24 7.50
N GLU A 42 9.13 4.29 7.73
CA GLU A 42 8.54 4.13 9.06
C GLU A 42 8.44 2.66 9.49
N GLY A 43 8.91 1.74 8.65
CA GLY A 43 9.01 0.33 9.00
C GLY A 43 7.80 -0.52 8.64
N HIS A 44 6.83 0.03 7.91
CA HIS A 44 5.72 -0.76 7.40
C HIS A 44 6.21 -1.68 6.28
N ARG A 45 5.58 -2.84 6.16
CA ARG A 45 5.90 -3.80 5.10
C ARG A 45 4.88 -3.65 3.98
N LEU A 46 5.39 -3.47 2.76
CA LEU A 46 4.53 -3.28 1.59
C LEU A 46 4.48 -4.58 0.79
N ILE A 47 3.26 -5.00 0.44
CA ILE A 47 3.04 -6.12 -0.46
C ILE A 47 2.52 -5.54 -1.77
N LEU A 48 3.12 -5.93 -2.89
CA LEU A 48 2.55 -5.61 -4.20
C LEU A 48 1.42 -6.61 -4.47
N TRP A 49 0.20 -6.09 -4.61
CA TRP A 49 -0.99 -6.90 -4.79
C TRP A 49 -1.61 -6.55 -6.13
N THR A 50 -1.31 -7.32 -7.17
CA THR A 50 -1.62 -6.95 -8.55
C THR A 50 -2.09 -8.13 -9.37
N TYR A 51 -2.91 -7.84 -10.38
CA TYR A 51 -3.32 -8.83 -11.37
C TYR A 51 -2.20 -9.17 -12.35
N ARG A 52 -1.15 -8.36 -12.40
CA ARG A 52 0.01 -8.62 -13.27
C ARG A 52 0.70 -9.92 -12.90
N ASN A 53 1.25 -10.59 -13.92
CA ASN A 53 2.05 -11.79 -13.74
C ASN A 53 3.17 -11.82 -14.78
N GLY A 54 4.12 -12.77 -14.62
CA GLY A 54 5.21 -12.96 -15.57
C GLY A 54 6.02 -11.69 -15.81
N ASP A 55 6.38 -11.44 -17.06
CA ASP A 55 7.21 -10.30 -17.43
C ASP A 55 6.60 -8.96 -17.06
N LYS A 56 5.27 -8.86 -17.13
CA LYS A 56 4.57 -7.61 -16.79
C LYS A 56 4.62 -7.32 -15.29
N LEU A 57 4.64 -8.36 -14.49
CA LEU A 57 4.85 -8.24 -13.05
C LEU A 57 6.28 -7.80 -12.75
N ASP A 58 7.25 -8.44 -13.38
CA ASP A 58 8.68 -8.08 -13.19
C ASP A 58 8.96 -6.63 -13.57
N GLU A 59 8.33 -6.15 -14.66
CA GLU A 59 8.44 -4.75 -15.07
C GLU A 59 7.91 -3.80 -13.98
N ALA A 60 6.78 -4.14 -13.39
CA ALA A 60 6.17 -3.32 -12.33
C ALA A 60 7.05 -3.28 -11.08
N ILE A 61 7.60 -4.42 -10.68
CA ILE A 61 8.49 -4.52 -9.53
C ILE A 61 9.73 -3.66 -9.76
N THR A 62 10.38 -3.82 -10.92
CA THR A 62 11.58 -3.06 -11.29
C THR A 62 11.29 -1.57 -11.31
N PHE A 63 10.13 -1.18 -11.86
CA PHE A 63 9.74 0.22 -11.90
C PHE A 63 9.65 0.82 -10.50
N CYS A 64 9.05 0.10 -9.56
CA CYS A 64 8.92 0.56 -8.18
C CYS A 64 10.27 0.60 -7.47
N GLU A 65 11.10 -0.41 -7.68
CA GLU A 65 12.45 -0.45 -7.08
C GLU A 65 13.30 0.72 -7.56
N ASN A 66 13.21 1.06 -8.84
CA ASN A 66 13.91 2.22 -9.39
C ASN A 66 13.43 3.54 -8.78
N LYS A 67 12.25 3.56 -8.22
CA LYS A 67 11.69 4.71 -7.50
C LYS A 67 11.95 4.64 -5.99
N GLY A 68 12.66 3.63 -5.52
CA GLY A 68 13.02 3.49 -4.11
C GLY A 68 12.01 2.73 -3.26
N VAL A 69 11.07 2.02 -3.88
CA VAL A 69 10.07 1.22 -3.17
C VAL A 69 10.37 -0.27 -3.35
N PHE A 70 10.59 -0.97 -2.23
CA PHE A 70 10.97 -2.37 -2.21
C PHE A 70 9.90 -3.17 -1.48
N PHE A 71 9.29 -4.11 -2.19
CA PHE A 71 8.19 -4.87 -1.63
C PHE A 71 8.69 -6.03 -0.75
N TYR A 72 8.06 -6.17 0.40
CA TYR A 72 8.28 -7.29 1.32
C TYR A 72 7.86 -8.62 0.68
N ALA A 73 6.74 -8.60 -0.05
CA ALA A 73 6.22 -9.77 -0.75
C ALA A 73 5.43 -9.30 -1.98
N VAL A 74 5.21 -10.20 -2.93
CA VAL A 74 4.48 -9.92 -4.17
C VAL A 74 3.39 -10.99 -4.31
N ASN A 75 2.13 -10.54 -4.31
CA ASN A 75 0.97 -11.43 -4.44
C ASN A 75 0.97 -12.59 -3.46
N SER A 76 1.58 -12.38 -2.29
CA SER A 76 1.65 -13.39 -1.23
C SER A 76 1.63 -12.69 0.12
N SER A 77 1.30 -13.42 1.17
CA SER A 77 1.21 -12.87 2.53
C SER A 77 2.60 -12.61 3.13
N PHE A 78 3.59 -13.37 2.69
CA PHE A 78 4.98 -13.26 3.15
C PHE A 78 5.90 -13.78 2.06
N PRO A 79 7.21 -13.44 2.11
CA PRO A 79 8.15 -13.94 1.11
C PRO A 79 8.18 -15.46 1.07
N GLU A 80 8.27 -16.02 -0.14
CA GLU A 80 8.38 -17.47 -0.36
C GLU A 80 7.18 -18.28 0.08
N GLU A 81 6.02 -17.66 0.29
CA GLU A 81 4.78 -18.39 0.56
C GLU A 81 4.47 -19.33 -0.59
N GLN A 82 4.22 -20.61 -0.27
CA GLN A 82 3.89 -21.63 -1.26
C GLN A 82 2.37 -21.76 -1.36
N PHE A 83 1.84 -21.61 -2.56
CA PHE A 83 0.41 -21.76 -2.82
C PHE A 83 0.09 -23.21 -3.15
N ASN A 84 -0.84 -23.76 -2.41
CA ASN A 84 -1.37 -25.11 -2.61
C ASN A 84 -2.85 -25.12 -2.21
N GLU A 85 -3.49 -26.28 -2.23
CA GLU A 85 -4.90 -26.41 -1.91
C GLU A 85 -5.27 -26.03 -0.46
N ASN A 86 -4.27 -25.98 0.42
CA ASN A 86 -4.47 -25.61 1.83
C ASN A 86 -4.16 -24.13 2.10
N THR A 87 -3.78 -23.36 1.07
CA THR A 87 -3.41 -21.96 1.19
C THR A 87 -4.54 -21.08 0.67
N SER A 88 -4.94 -20.07 1.43
CA SER A 88 -5.92 -19.09 0.97
C SER A 88 -5.35 -18.24 -0.16
N ARG A 89 -6.15 -18.00 -1.20
CA ARG A 89 -5.76 -17.07 -2.26
C ARG A 89 -5.77 -15.63 -1.76
N LYS A 90 -6.64 -15.34 -0.79
CA LYS A 90 -6.65 -14.01 -0.19
C LYS A 90 -5.45 -13.88 0.72
N ILE A 91 -4.62 -12.89 0.44
CA ILE A 91 -3.44 -12.64 1.27
C ILE A 91 -3.84 -12.04 2.60
N HIS A 92 -2.97 -12.20 3.60
CA HIS A 92 -3.14 -11.61 4.92
C HIS A 92 -2.38 -10.28 4.95
N ALA A 93 -3.11 -9.18 5.10
CA ALA A 93 -2.56 -7.85 5.21
C ALA A 93 -3.44 -7.05 6.17
N ASP A 94 -2.86 -6.04 6.80
CA ASP A 94 -3.61 -5.17 7.72
C ASP A 94 -4.47 -4.18 6.96
N LEU A 95 -3.98 -3.67 5.83
CA LEU A 95 -4.67 -2.70 4.99
C LEU A 95 -4.48 -3.04 3.52
N PHE A 96 -5.49 -2.69 2.72
CA PHE A 96 -5.43 -2.80 1.27
C PHE A 96 -5.63 -1.41 0.68
N ILE A 97 -4.68 -0.97 -0.15
CA ILE A 97 -4.77 0.29 -0.89
C ILE A 97 -5.02 -0.07 -2.34
N ASP A 98 -6.21 0.25 -2.85
CA ASP A 98 -6.68 -0.18 -4.16
C ASP A 98 -7.65 0.85 -4.71
N ASP A 99 -7.69 0.97 -6.05
CA ASP A 99 -8.62 1.88 -6.72
C ASP A 99 -9.99 1.25 -6.95
N ARG A 100 -10.11 -0.07 -6.89
CA ARG A 100 -11.35 -0.80 -7.17
C ARG A 100 -12.16 -1.09 -5.91
N ASN A 101 -12.38 -0.07 -5.12
CA ASN A 101 -13.20 -0.16 -3.92
C ASN A 101 -14.57 0.47 -4.16
N ILE A 102 -15.57 0.04 -3.38
CA ILE A 102 -16.82 0.77 -3.31
C ILE A 102 -16.48 2.16 -2.79
N GLY A 103 -16.86 3.20 -3.53
CA GLY A 103 -16.47 4.57 -3.22
C GLY A 103 -15.20 5.03 -3.96
N GLY A 104 -14.50 4.13 -4.64
CA GLY A 104 -13.33 4.46 -5.45
C GLY A 104 -12.04 4.58 -4.66
N PHE A 105 -11.09 5.31 -5.23
CA PHE A 105 -9.77 5.53 -4.64
C PHE A 105 -9.76 6.86 -3.89
N ILE A 106 -9.40 6.82 -2.61
CA ILE A 106 -9.43 8.04 -1.78
C ILE A 106 -8.26 9.00 -2.05
N GLY A 107 -7.23 8.54 -2.76
CA GLY A 107 -6.07 9.35 -3.11
C GLY A 107 -4.92 9.24 -2.13
N TRP A 108 -3.71 9.40 -2.66
CA TRP A 108 -2.48 9.26 -1.86
C TRP A 108 -2.31 10.38 -0.84
N GLY A 109 -2.81 11.58 -1.14
CA GLY A 109 -2.78 12.68 -0.17
C GLY A 109 -3.56 12.37 1.09
N GLU A 110 -4.77 11.80 0.93
CA GLU A 110 -5.58 11.37 2.06
C GLU A 110 -4.93 10.22 2.81
N ILE A 111 -4.36 9.25 2.08
CA ILE A 111 -3.67 8.12 2.71
C ILE A 111 -2.49 8.61 3.53
N TYR A 112 -1.72 9.57 3.03
CA TYR A 112 -0.62 10.18 3.76
C TYR A 112 -1.12 10.80 5.07
N GLN A 113 -2.19 11.58 5.00
CA GLN A 113 -2.78 12.19 6.19
C GLN A 113 -3.26 11.16 7.20
N MET A 114 -3.84 10.07 6.72
CA MET A 114 -4.38 9.03 7.60
C MET A 114 -3.29 8.19 8.27
N LEU A 115 -2.24 7.84 7.57
CA LEU A 115 -1.25 6.87 8.05
C LEU A 115 0.04 7.51 8.57
N ILE A 116 0.40 8.68 8.10
CA ILE A 116 1.69 9.32 8.40
C ILE A 116 1.51 10.57 9.23
N ALA A 117 0.73 11.53 8.74
CA ALA A 117 0.59 12.84 9.38
C ALA A 117 0.08 12.81 10.82
N PRO A 118 -0.81 11.86 11.23
CA PRO A 118 -1.25 11.82 12.62
C PRO A 118 -0.12 11.66 13.63
N LYS A 119 1.01 11.09 13.23
CA LYS A 119 2.19 10.90 14.12
C LYS A 119 2.92 12.20 14.38
N ASP A 120 2.74 13.19 13.51
CA ASP A 120 3.37 14.50 13.61
C ASP A 120 2.44 15.53 14.28
N ILE A 121 1.24 15.09 14.70
CA ILE A 121 0.25 15.95 15.35
C ILE A 121 0.74 16.28 16.77
N LEU A 122 0.66 17.57 17.13
CA LEU A 122 1.04 18.05 18.44
C LEU A 122 0.10 17.51 19.54
N PRO A 123 0.58 17.38 20.79
CA PRO A 123 -0.23 16.81 21.88
C PRO A 123 -1.60 17.44 22.08
N GLN A 124 -1.74 18.76 21.83
CA GLN A 124 -3.03 19.45 21.95
C GLN A 124 -4.04 19.04 20.91
N GLU A 125 -3.66 18.27 19.91
CA GLU A 125 -4.55 17.78 18.85
C GLU A 125 -5.01 16.34 19.06
N ASN A 126 -4.97 15.86 20.30
CA ASN A 126 -5.34 14.49 20.64
C ASN A 126 -6.76 14.11 20.20
N ASN A 127 -7.68 15.05 20.16
CA ASN A 127 -9.04 14.76 19.72
C ASN A 127 -9.12 14.35 18.25
N LYS A 128 -8.32 14.97 17.40
CA LYS A 128 -8.19 14.59 15.99
C LYS A 128 -7.64 13.18 15.86
N LYS A 129 -6.63 12.86 16.65
CA LYS A 129 -6.00 11.55 16.66
C LYS A 129 -6.98 10.47 17.11
N LYS A 130 -7.79 10.72 18.14
CA LYS A 130 -8.82 9.81 18.60
C LYS A 130 -9.87 9.56 17.52
N HIS A 131 -10.32 10.61 16.85
CA HIS A 131 -11.29 10.49 15.77
C HIS A 131 -10.74 9.62 14.63
N PHE A 132 -9.48 9.84 14.25
CA PHE A 132 -8.82 9.04 13.22
C PHE A 132 -8.78 7.56 13.60
N LEU A 133 -8.39 7.24 14.83
CA LEU A 133 -8.32 5.86 15.32
C LEU A 133 -9.70 5.18 15.29
N ASN A 134 -10.78 5.91 15.53
CA ASN A 134 -12.13 5.35 15.50
C ASN A 134 -12.57 4.91 14.11
N LEU A 135 -11.95 5.43 13.04
CA LEU A 135 -12.26 5.02 11.67
C LEU A 135 -11.86 3.58 11.37
N PHE A 136 -10.97 3.01 12.17
CA PHE A 136 -10.42 1.66 11.96
C PHE A 136 -10.94 0.62 12.96
N LYS A 137 -11.93 0.97 13.76
CA LYS A 137 -12.50 0.05 14.74
C LYS A 137 -13.68 -0.73 14.22
#